data_2ea2ad0510708a06179f868b8469398f
#
_entry.id   2ea2ad0510708a06179f868b8469398f
#
_cell.length_a   1.000
_cell.length_b   1.000
_cell.length_c   1.000
_cell.angle_alpha   90.00
_cell.angle_beta   90.00
_cell.angle_gamma   90.00
#
_symmetry.space_group_name_H-M   'P 1'
#
loop_
_entity.id
_entity.type
_entity.pdbx_description
1 polymer ?
#
loop_
_entity_poly.entity_id
_entity_poly.type
_entity_poly.pdbx_seq_one_letter_code
_entity_poly.pdbx_strand_id
1 'polypeptide(L)'
;MGKVLEFTSRVRSQNSSENVTQAASVLDITEARQEMLSRDRREVKRTILTEFVGAFCVLPEKGLLKVALYDISENGMAFELDMLEGSFQQNDEVAMRVYLNHSTYFPFTIRVSNARVIEDEGVVRHGANFVKGTLNDVALHHFVKFIETVSASLKTDNGDVQVSHIS
;
A
#
# COMPACT_ATOMS: atom_id res chain seq x y z
N MET A 1 37.02 74.62 43.57
CA MET A 1 35.66 74.46 43.08
C MET A 1 35.61 73.18 42.27
N GLY A 2 35.23 72.10 42.93
CA GLY A 2 35.13 70.80 42.30
C GLY A 2 33.72 70.54 41.73
N LYS A 3 33.58 70.30 40.44
CA LYS A 3 32.32 69.87 39.83
C LYS A 3 32.15 68.43 40.09
N VAL A 4 31.12 68.07 40.86
CA VAL A 4 30.65 66.71 41.06
C VAL A 4 29.89 66.36 39.78
N LEU A 5 30.36 65.34 39.06
CA LEU A 5 29.62 64.75 37.95
C LEU A 5 28.72 63.67 38.53
N GLU A 6 27.42 63.93 38.52
CA GLU A 6 26.42 62.94 38.82
C GLU A 6 26.32 61.95 37.66
N PHE A 7 26.70 60.69 37.94
CA PHE A 7 26.42 59.56 37.06
C PHE A 7 24.99 59.14 37.28
N THR A 8 24.06 59.59 36.45
CA THR A 8 22.75 58.95 36.33
C THR A 8 22.90 57.61 35.67
N SER A 9 22.82 56.61 36.49
CA SER A 9 22.72 55.23 35.99
C SER A 9 21.38 55.07 35.27
N ARG A 10 21.44 55.09 33.95
CA ARG A 10 20.34 54.63 33.10
C ARG A 10 20.16 53.16 33.32
N VAL A 11 19.11 52.79 34.04
CA VAL A 11 18.60 51.43 34.08
C VAL A 11 18.17 51.06 32.67
N ARG A 12 18.97 50.27 32.03
CA ARG A 12 18.67 49.68 30.74
C ARG A 12 17.63 48.64 31.00
N SER A 13 16.40 48.92 30.62
CA SER A 13 15.35 47.95 30.51
C SER A 13 15.85 46.74 29.70
N GLN A 14 16.06 45.65 30.36
CA GLN A 14 16.33 44.37 29.68
C GLN A 14 15.05 43.96 28.99
N ASN A 15 15.03 44.12 27.68
CA ASN A 15 14.13 43.36 26.84
C ASN A 15 14.41 41.90 27.12
N SER A 16 13.47 41.28 27.80
CA SER A 16 13.33 39.83 27.81
C SER A 16 13.12 39.41 26.37
N SER A 17 14.20 39.04 25.70
CA SER A 17 14.14 38.21 24.53
C SER A 17 13.49 36.90 25.00
N GLU A 18 12.22 36.78 24.70
CA GLU A 18 11.54 35.47 24.70
C GLU A 18 12.36 34.56 23.80
N ASN A 19 13.17 33.75 24.42
CA ASN A 19 13.67 32.54 23.80
C ASN A 19 12.43 31.65 23.52
N VAL A 20 11.82 31.89 22.37
CA VAL A 20 10.99 30.88 21.73
C VAL A 20 11.95 29.76 21.41
N THR A 21 12.13 28.90 22.38
CA THR A 21 12.67 27.58 22.14
C THR A 21 11.66 26.94 21.21
N GLN A 22 11.91 27.05 19.90
CA GLN A 22 11.29 26.16 18.94
C GLN A 22 11.65 24.76 19.43
N ALA A 23 10.71 24.15 20.14
CA ALA A 23 10.76 22.75 20.41
C ALA A 23 10.88 22.10 19.03
N ALA A 24 12.08 21.66 18.69
CA ALA A 24 12.30 20.81 17.54
C ALA A 24 11.31 19.67 17.73
N SER A 25 10.32 19.58 16.84
CA SER A 25 9.40 18.48 16.85
C SER A 25 10.27 17.24 16.74
N VAL A 26 10.30 16.46 17.81
CA VAL A 26 10.93 15.15 17.79
C VAL A 26 10.11 14.36 16.77
N LEU A 27 10.59 14.33 15.54
CA LEU A 27 10.06 13.46 14.52
C LEU A 27 10.17 12.05 15.10
N ASP A 28 9.03 11.41 15.34
CA ASP A 28 9.01 10.04 15.80
C ASP A 28 9.52 9.16 14.65
N ILE A 29 10.83 8.91 14.70
CA ILE A 29 11.54 8.09 13.71
C ILE A 29 10.89 6.69 13.62
N THR A 30 10.23 6.25 14.67
CA THR A 30 9.54 4.96 14.74
C THR A 30 8.32 4.96 13.82
N GLU A 31 7.50 5.99 13.85
CA GLU A 31 6.34 6.13 12.95
C GLU A 31 6.76 6.24 11.50
N ALA A 32 7.72 7.13 11.20
CA ALA A 32 8.27 7.29 9.85
C ALA A 32 8.86 5.99 9.30
N ARG A 33 9.56 5.23 10.14
CA ARG A 33 10.12 3.92 9.79
C ARG A 33 9.02 2.88 9.54
N GLN A 34 7.98 2.84 10.37
CA GLN A 34 6.85 1.93 10.19
C GLN A 34 6.06 2.25 8.93
N GLU A 35 5.85 3.52 8.63
CA GLU A 35 5.18 3.96 7.42
C GLU A 35 5.98 3.58 6.17
N MET A 36 7.29 3.82 6.18
CA MET A 36 8.21 3.42 5.12
C MET A 36 8.20 1.90 4.90
N LEU A 37 8.27 1.11 5.97
CA LEU A 37 8.19 -0.35 5.91
C LEU A 37 6.84 -0.83 5.37
N SER A 38 5.76 -0.17 5.71
CA SER A 38 4.42 -0.52 5.21
C SER A 38 4.25 -0.17 3.73
N ARG A 39 4.82 0.93 3.29
CA ARG A 39 4.85 1.36 1.89
C ARG A 39 5.59 0.36 1.01
N ASP A 40 6.78 -0.02 1.44
CA ASP A 40 7.58 -0.99 0.70
C ASP A 40 6.93 -2.37 0.63
N ARG A 41 6.28 -2.88 1.69
CA ARG A 41 5.54 -4.15 1.65
C ARG A 41 4.44 -4.11 0.59
N ARG A 42 3.75 -2.99 0.48
CA ARG A 42 2.70 -2.80 -0.53
C ARG A 42 3.28 -2.83 -1.94
N GLU A 43 4.45 -2.22 -2.15
CA GLU A 43 5.12 -2.22 -3.44
C GLU A 43 5.58 -3.62 -3.86
N VAL A 44 6.26 -4.35 -2.98
CA VAL A 44 6.66 -5.75 -3.21
C VAL A 44 5.45 -6.63 -3.49
N LYS A 45 4.39 -6.48 -2.71
CA LYS A 45 3.15 -7.23 -2.89
C LYS A 45 2.51 -6.97 -4.25
N ARG A 46 2.48 -5.71 -4.69
CA ARG A 46 1.99 -5.34 -6.03
C ARG A 46 2.81 -5.99 -7.13
N THR A 47 4.13 -5.96 -7.02
CA THR A 47 5.02 -6.59 -7.99
C THR A 47 4.73 -8.09 -8.10
N ILE A 48 4.58 -8.80 -6.97
CA ILE A 48 4.23 -10.22 -6.98
C ILE A 48 2.88 -10.45 -7.68
N LEU A 49 1.88 -9.66 -7.34
CA LEU A 49 0.54 -9.80 -7.91
C LEU A 49 0.50 -9.49 -9.40
N THR A 50 1.27 -8.51 -9.86
CA THR A 50 1.29 -8.08 -11.25
C THR A 50 2.10 -9.02 -12.14
N GLU A 51 3.25 -9.47 -11.67
CA GLU A 51 4.21 -10.23 -12.48
C GLU A 51 3.96 -11.74 -12.45
N PHE A 52 3.49 -12.26 -11.32
CA PHE A 52 3.41 -13.72 -11.12
C PHE A 52 1.99 -14.27 -11.02
N VAL A 53 0.99 -13.43 -10.87
CA VAL A 53 -0.40 -13.86 -10.69
C VAL A 53 -1.27 -13.41 -11.86
N GLY A 54 -1.79 -14.37 -12.61
CA GLY A 54 -2.80 -14.11 -13.63
C GLY A 54 -4.19 -14.02 -13.01
N ALA A 55 -4.86 -12.87 -13.11
CA ALA A 55 -6.22 -12.71 -12.65
C ALA A 55 -7.15 -12.32 -13.79
N PHE A 56 -8.37 -12.87 -13.74
CA PHE A 56 -9.40 -12.63 -14.74
C PHE A 56 -10.76 -12.50 -14.08
N CYS A 57 -11.56 -11.56 -14.52
CA CYS A 57 -13.00 -11.57 -14.24
C CYS A 57 -13.74 -12.36 -15.32
N VAL A 58 -14.81 -13.03 -14.91
CA VAL A 58 -15.66 -13.81 -15.79
C VAL A 58 -16.89 -13.00 -16.13
N LEU A 59 -16.98 -12.56 -17.37
CA LEU A 59 -18.14 -11.81 -17.86
C LEU A 59 -19.04 -12.74 -18.68
N PRO A 60 -20.36 -12.78 -18.41
CA PRO A 60 -21.28 -13.71 -19.09
C PRO A 60 -21.26 -13.62 -20.62
N GLU A 61 -21.06 -12.43 -21.17
CA GLU A 61 -21.09 -12.20 -22.61
C GLU A 61 -19.71 -12.09 -23.27
N LYS A 62 -18.69 -11.70 -22.51
CA LYS A 62 -17.34 -11.46 -23.01
C LYS A 62 -16.33 -12.58 -22.65
N GLY A 63 -16.71 -13.48 -21.75
CA GLY A 63 -15.80 -14.54 -21.27
C GLY A 63 -14.81 -14.04 -20.21
N LEU A 64 -13.55 -14.40 -20.38
CA LEU A 64 -12.49 -14.03 -19.44
C LEU A 64 -11.86 -12.70 -19.84
N LEU A 65 -11.96 -11.73 -18.96
CA LEU A 65 -11.34 -10.44 -19.09
C LEU A 65 -10.17 -10.34 -18.10
N LYS A 66 -8.96 -10.10 -18.61
CA LYS A 66 -7.75 -9.97 -17.78
C LYS A 66 -7.84 -8.71 -16.92
N VAL A 67 -7.48 -8.83 -15.65
CA VAL A 67 -7.38 -7.72 -14.71
C VAL A 67 -5.98 -7.71 -14.08
N ALA A 68 -5.49 -6.53 -13.72
CA ALA A 68 -4.29 -6.40 -12.93
C ALA A 68 -4.65 -6.36 -11.44
N LEU A 69 -4.09 -7.26 -10.65
CA LEU A 69 -4.25 -7.21 -9.21
C LEU A 69 -3.37 -6.11 -8.64
N TYR A 70 -4.00 -5.11 -8.04
CA TYR A 70 -3.30 -3.98 -7.43
C TYR A 70 -2.93 -4.23 -5.97
N ASP A 71 -3.84 -4.83 -5.20
CA ASP A 71 -3.62 -5.22 -3.81
C ASP A 71 -4.57 -6.35 -3.42
N ILE A 72 -4.20 -7.12 -2.40
CA ILE A 72 -5.02 -8.17 -1.82
C ILE A 72 -4.82 -8.24 -0.31
N SER A 73 -5.89 -8.51 0.41
CA SER A 73 -5.92 -8.65 1.86
C SER A 73 -6.87 -9.76 2.26
N GLU A 74 -6.96 -10.05 3.55
CA GLU A 74 -7.86 -11.10 4.07
C GLU A 74 -9.34 -10.85 3.78
N ASN A 75 -9.76 -9.59 3.62
CA ASN A 75 -11.17 -9.23 3.45
C ASN A 75 -11.55 -8.88 2.02
N GLY A 76 -10.58 -8.58 1.17
CA GLY A 76 -10.87 -8.13 -0.18
C GLY A 76 -9.62 -7.85 -0.99
N MET A 77 -9.84 -7.25 -2.13
CA MET A 77 -8.79 -6.93 -3.10
C MET A 77 -9.04 -5.60 -3.80
N ALA A 78 -7.99 -5.05 -4.35
CA ALA A 78 -8.08 -3.99 -5.35
C ALA A 78 -7.54 -4.51 -6.68
N PHE A 79 -8.22 -4.19 -7.77
CA PHE A 79 -7.82 -4.58 -9.12
C PHE A 79 -8.09 -3.46 -10.12
N GLU A 80 -7.43 -3.54 -11.25
CA GLU A 80 -7.51 -2.54 -12.30
C GLU A 80 -7.99 -3.16 -13.61
N LEU A 81 -8.84 -2.41 -14.29
CA LEU A 81 -9.29 -2.66 -15.64
C LEU A 81 -8.81 -1.53 -16.54
N ASP A 82 -8.50 -1.83 -17.80
CA ASP A 82 -8.33 -0.82 -18.81
C ASP A 82 -9.63 -0.01 -18.95
N MET A 83 -9.52 1.31 -19.03
CA MET A 83 -10.69 2.21 -19.19
C MET A 83 -11.55 1.85 -20.40
N LEU A 84 -10.95 1.31 -21.45
CA LEU A 84 -11.66 0.91 -22.67
C LEU A 84 -12.54 -0.33 -22.47
N GLU A 85 -12.25 -1.15 -21.48
CA GLU A 85 -13.05 -2.33 -21.14
C GLU A 85 -14.27 -2.01 -20.28
N GLY A 86 -14.34 -0.78 -19.75
CA GLY A 86 -15.42 -0.28 -18.92
C GLY A 86 -15.12 -0.35 -17.42
N SER A 87 -16.15 -0.35 -16.62
CA SER A 87 -16.04 -0.41 -15.16
C SER A 87 -17.22 -1.16 -14.56
N PHE A 88 -16.99 -1.74 -13.39
CA PHE A 88 -18.04 -2.31 -12.56
C PHE A 88 -18.65 -1.23 -11.66
N GLN A 89 -19.93 -1.38 -11.36
CA GLN A 89 -20.64 -0.50 -10.44
C GLN A 89 -20.51 -0.98 -9.00
N GLN A 90 -20.77 -0.08 -8.07
CA GLN A 90 -20.84 -0.45 -6.65
C GLN A 90 -21.93 -1.51 -6.42
N ASN A 91 -21.60 -2.52 -5.63
CA ASN A 91 -22.39 -3.71 -5.32
C ASN A 91 -22.50 -4.76 -6.44
N ASP A 92 -21.86 -4.58 -7.57
CA ASP A 92 -21.77 -5.64 -8.56
C ASP A 92 -21.04 -6.85 -7.96
N GLU A 93 -21.57 -8.04 -8.19
CA GLU A 93 -20.90 -9.30 -7.88
C GLU A 93 -20.19 -9.80 -9.14
N VAL A 94 -18.89 -10.00 -9.01
CA VAL A 94 -18.03 -10.39 -10.12
C VAL A 94 -17.35 -11.71 -9.79
N ALA A 95 -17.55 -12.68 -10.66
CA ALA A 95 -16.80 -13.94 -10.58
C ALA A 95 -15.36 -13.71 -11.05
N MET A 96 -14.41 -14.16 -10.26
CA MET A 96 -12.98 -14.01 -10.51
C MET A 96 -12.32 -15.37 -10.64
N ARG A 97 -11.24 -15.42 -11.41
CA ARG A 97 -10.31 -16.55 -11.47
C ARG A 97 -8.90 -16.07 -11.28
N VAL A 98 -8.19 -16.67 -10.35
CA VAL A 98 -6.76 -16.46 -10.17
C VAL A 98 -6.04 -17.71 -10.64
N TYR A 99 -5.14 -17.53 -11.59
CA TYR A 99 -4.33 -18.60 -12.17
C TYR A 99 -2.97 -18.66 -11.48
N LEU A 100 -2.64 -19.80 -10.93
CA LEU A 100 -1.34 -20.09 -10.34
C LEU A 100 -0.34 -20.62 -11.37
N ASN A 101 -0.87 -21.23 -12.42
CA ASN A 101 -0.13 -21.69 -13.61
C ASN A 101 -1.11 -21.82 -14.79
N HIS A 102 -0.67 -22.34 -15.93
CA HIS A 102 -1.49 -22.44 -17.14
C HIS A 102 -2.77 -23.28 -17.00
N SER A 103 -2.80 -24.23 -16.08
CA SER A 103 -3.90 -25.16 -15.91
C SER A 103 -4.60 -25.09 -14.55
N THR A 104 -3.95 -24.48 -13.57
CA THR A 104 -4.46 -24.44 -12.20
C THR A 104 -4.93 -23.05 -11.86
N TYR A 105 -6.21 -22.94 -11.58
CA TYR A 105 -6.81 -21.71 -11.08
C TYR A 105 -7.79 -22.03 -9.96
N PHE A 106 -8.11 -21.05 -9.16
CA PHE A 106 -9.24 -21.13 -8.23
C PHE A 106 -10.22 -19.99 -8.49
N PRO A 107 -11.52 -20.30 -8.56
CA PRO A 107 -12.57 -19.29 -8.69
C PRO A 107 -12.99 -18.76 -7.32
N PHE A 108 -13.39 -17.51 -7.28
CA PHE A 108 -14.03 -16.86 -6.13
C PHE A 108 -14.91 -15.72 -6.63
N THR A 109 -15.76 -15.20 -5.75
CA THR A 109 -16.63 -14.06 -6.06
C THR A 109 -16.24 -12.87 -5.21
N ILE A 110 -16.25 -11.71 -5.82
CA ILE A 110 -16.06 -10.43 -5.14
C ILE A 110 -17.32 -9.58 -5.28
N ARG A 111 -17.51 -8.66 -4.34
CA ARG A 111 -18.51 -7.59 -4.43
C ARG A 111 -17.79 -6.26 -4.48
N VAL A 112 -18.01 -5.51 -5.53
CA VAL A 112 -17.39 -4.20 -5.76
C VAL A 112 -17.89 -3.20 -4.72
N SER A 113 -16.96 -2.55 -4.03
CA SER A 113 -17.24 -1.54 -3.02
C SER A 113 -17.15 -0.12 -3.58
N ASN A 114 -16.18 0.10 -4.46
CA ASN A 114 -15.93 1.38 -5.10
C ASN A 114 -15.17 1.20 -6.42
N ALA A 115 -15.24 2.23 -7.26
CA ALA A 115 -14.45 2.33 -8.47
C ALA A 115 -13.92 3.76 -8.61
N ARG A 116 -12.67 3.91 -9.06
CA ARG A 116 -12.03 5.20 -9.29
C ARG A 116 -11.22 5.17 -10.57
N VAL A 117 -11.45 6.17 -11.43
CA VAL A 117 -10.67 6.39 -12.64
C VAL A 117 -9.28 6.93 -12.26
N ILE A 118 -8.24 6.37 -12.86
CA ILE A 118 -6.85 6.82 -12.77
C ILE A 118 -6.44 7.24 -14.18
N GLU A 119 -6.67 8.51 -14.49
CA GLU A 119 -6.57 9.06 -15.86
C GLU A 119 -5.14 8.94 -16.42
N ASP A 120 -4.14 9.22 -15.61
CA ASP A 120 -2.73 9.15 -15.96
C ASP A 120 -2.23 7.73 -16.27
N GLU A 121 -2.89 6.72 -15.74
CA GLU A 121 -2.59 5.30 -15.99
C GLU A 121 -3.55 4.67 -17.02
N GLY A 122 -4.63 5.34 -17.40
CA GLY A 122 -5.63 4.83 -18.33
C GLY A 122 -6.43 3.65 -17.80
N VAL A 123 -6.58 3.54 -16.49
CA VAL A 123 -7.23 2.42 -15.84
C VAL A 123 -8.36 2.86 -14.90
N VAL A 124 -9.29 1.93 -14.64
CA VAL A 124 -10.26 2.06 -13.55
C VAL A 124 -9.87 1.10 -12.44
N ARG A 125 -9.56 1.65 -11.27
CA ARG A 125 -9.23 0.86 -10.08
C ARG A 125 -10.48 0.60 -9.27
N HIS A 126 -10.72 -0.68 -8.98
CA HIS A 126 -11.85 -1.16 -8.22
C HIS A 126 -11.37 -1.68 -6.86
N GLY A 127 -12.06 -1.27 -5.80
CA GLY A 127 -11.96 -1.92 -4.49
C GLY A 127 -13.13 -2.88 -4.31
N ALA A 128 -12.87 -4.08 -3.82
CA ALA A 128 -13.89 -5.12 -3.67
C ALA A 128 -13.67 -5.98 -2.43
N ASN A 129 -14.76 -6.49 -1.86
CA ASN A 129 -14.73 -7.44 -0.75
C ASN A 129 -14.97 -8.86 -1.27
N PHE A 130 -14.35 -9.85 -0.64
CA PHE A 130 -14.63 -11.25 -0.93
C PHE A 130 -16.04 -11.63 -0.46
N VAL A 131 -16.79 -12.30 -1.31
CA VAL A 131 -18.06 -12.94 -0.94
C VAL A 131 -17.72 -14.25 -0.25
N LYS A 132 -17.99 -14.33 1.04
CA LYS A 132 -17.69 -15.50 1.88
C LYS A 132 -18.79 -16.57 1.77
N GLY A 133 -18.47 -17.79 2.15
CA GLY A 133 -19.38 -18.93 2.12
C GLY A 133 -19.25 -19.77 0.86
N THR A 134 -18.15 -19.63 0.12
CA THR A 134 -17.86 -20.43 -1.08
C THR A 134 -16.93 -21.60 -0.78
N LEU A 135 -16.94 -22.62 -1.64
CA LEU A 135 -16.06 -23.79 -1.52
C LEU A 135 -14.57 -23.43 -1.52
N ASN A 136 -14.22 -22.28 -2.06
CA ASN A 136 -12.82 -21.85 -2.25
C ASN A 136 -12.33 -20.87 -1.19
N ASP A 137 -13.13 -20.54 -0.18
CA ASP A 137 -12.73 -19.60 0.87
C ASP A 137 -11.43 -20.02 1.57
N VAL A 138 -11.25 -21.30 1.80
CA VAL A 138 -10.04 -21.86 2.42
C VAL A 138 -8.84 -21.67 1.50
N ALA A 139 -8.98 -21.98 0.23
CA ALA A 139 -7.92 -21.80 -0.77
C ALA A 139 -7.55 -20.32 -0.94
N LEU A 140 -8.55 -19.47 -0.98
CA LEU A 140 -8.37 -18.02 -1.06
C LEU A 140 -7.64 -17.47 0.17
N HIS A 141 -8.02 -17.91 1.37
CA HIS A 141 -7.34 -17.54 2.61
C HIS A 141 -5.86 -17.94 2.58
N HIS A 142 -5.54 -19.17 2.20
CA HIS A 142 -4.16 -19.63 2.10
C HIS A 142 -3.37 -18.86 1.02
N PHE A 143 -3.99 -18.55 -0.11
CA PHE A 143 -3.38 -17.75 -1.15
C PHE A 143 -3.03 -16.35 -0.64
N VAL A 144 -3.95 -15.67 0.03
CA VAL A 144 -3.72 -14.35 0.62
C VAL A 144 -2.58 -14.41 1.63
N LYS A 145 -2.59 -15.40 2.54
CA LYS A 145 -1.51 -15.59 3.53
C LYS A 145 -0.16 -15.87 2.87
N PHE A 146 -0.14 -16.64 1.80
CA PHE A 146 1.08 -16.87 1.02
C PHE A 146 1.63 -15.55 0.46
N ILE A 147 0.80 -14.74 -0.20
CA ILE A 147 1.22 -13.45 -0.76
C ILE A 147 1.72 -12.51 0.34
N GLU A 148 1.04 -12.43 1.47
CA GLU A 148 1.47 -11.62 2.63
C GLU A 148 2.82 -12.09 3.18
N THR A 149 3.01 -13.40 3.32
CA THR A 149 4.25 -13.99 3.84
C THR A 149 5.42 -13.76 2.90
N VAL A 150 5.25 -14.03 1.60
CA VAL A 150 6.30 -13.81 0.59
C VAL A 150 6.65 -12.33 0.51
N SER A 151 5.66 -11.45 0.50
CA SER A 151 5.89 -10.00 0.50
C SER A 151 6.65 -9.50 1.73
N ALA A 152 6.45 -10.13 2.88
CA ALA A 152 7.19 -9.83 4.10
C ALA A 152 8.61 -10.37 4.09
N SER A 153 8.82 -11.57 3.51
CA SER A 153 10.12 -12.26 3.47
C SER A 153 11.10 -11.60 2.52
N LEU A 154 10.65 -11.18 1.34
CA LEU A 154 11.51 -10.53 0.33
C LEU A 154 12.17 -9.24 0.81
N LYS A 155 11.70 -8.67 1.90
CA LYS A 155 12.30 -7.50 2.53
C LYS A 155 13.43 -7.80 3.51
N THR A 156 13.39 -8.96 4.14
CA THR A 156 14.41 -9.38 5.09
C THR A 156 15.71 -9.76 4.36
N ASP A 157 15.60 -10.04 3.06
CA ASP A 157 16.69 -10.51 2.22
C ASP A 157 17.44 -9.39 1.47
N ASN A 158 17.31 -8.15 1.92
CA ASN A 158 18.06 -7.02 1.36
C ASN A 158 19.55 -7.12 1.71
N GLY A 159 20.24 -8.02 1.05
CA GLY A 159 21.66 -7.90 0.79
C GLY A 159 22.62 -8.74 1.62
N ASP A 160 22.20 -9.77 2.30
CA ASP A 160 23.14 -10.73 2.92
C ASP A 160 23.24 -12.04 2.11
N VAL A 161 23.35 -11.92 0.79
CA VAL A 161 23.93 -13.00 0.01
C VAL A 161 25.43 -12.96 0.24
N GLN A 162 25.87 -13.49 1.35
CA GLN A 162 27.26 -13.95 1.46
C GLN A 162 27.40 -15.09 0.45
N VAL A 163 27.97 -14.75 -0.69
CA VAL A 163 28.48 -15.76 -1.62
C VAL A 163 29.61 -16.47 -0.88
N SER A 164 29.28 -17.59 -0.27
CA SER A 164 30.29 -18.51 0.25
C SER A 164 31.11 -18.95 -0.96
N HIS A 165 32.33 -18.47 -1.04
CA HIS A 165 33.31 -19.01 -1.95
C HIS A 165 33.53 -20.49 -1.57
N ILE A 166 32.93 -21.37 -2.34
CA ILE A 166 33.26 -22.78 -2.33
C ILE A 166 34.58 -22.88 -3.12
N SER A 167 35.66 -23.10 -2.37
CA SER A 167 36.95 -23.46 -2.92
C SER A 167 36.95 -24.92 -3.28
#